data_e6954892a75ff240a8a91483af0b666a
#
_entry.id   e6954892a75ff240a8a91483af0b666a
#
_cell.length_a   1.000
_cell.length_b   1.000
_cell.length_c   1.000
_cell.angle_alpha   90.00
_cell.angle_beta   90.00
_cell.angle_gamma   90.00
#
_symmetry.space_group_name_H-M   'P 1'
#
loop_
_entity.id
_entity.type
_entity.pdbx_description
1 polymer ?
#
loop_
_entity_poly.entity_id
_entity_poly.type
_entity_poly.pdbx_seq_one_letter_code
_entity_poly.pdbx_strand_id
1 'polypeptide(L)'
;MQEQNRTSAFILGVFIFLGLTVTGYLLGRAAIEFREYERTVTVKGLSEREYPADIVIWPIQFIVAGNDLGQLYSSVEASTMAIRTFLENSGISPDDISSASPAITDKSAQQYGNSARPEFRYSALQTVTVYSK
;
A
#
# COMPACT_ATOMS: atom_id res chain seq x y z
N MET A 1 -74.38 37.59 -14.37
CA MET A 1 -73.51 36.50 -14.80
C MET A 1 -72.02 36.76 -14.53
N GLN A 2 -71.51 38.00 -14.41
CA GLN A 2 -70.10 38.28 -14.17
C GLN A 2 -69.58 38.01 -12.74
N GLU A 3 -70.44 38.20 -11.71
CA GLU A 3 -69.99 37.97 -10.34
C GLU A 3 -69.80 36.50 -9.99
N GLN A 4 -70.59 35.63 -10.56
CA GLN A 4 -70.48 34.20 -10.33
C GLN A 4 -69.15 33.59 -10.88
N ASN A 5 -68.65 34.14 -11.98
CA ASN A 5 -67.37 33.76 -12.57
C ASN A 5 -66.16 34.21 -11.71
N ARG A 6 -66.30 35.37 -11.04
CA ARG A 6 -65.21 35.89 -10.18
C ARG A 6 -65.06 35.06 -8.91
N THR A 7 -66.18 34.65 -8.33
CA THR A 7 -66.21 33.81 -7.12
C THR A 7 -65.64 32.40 -7.43
N SER A 8 -66.05 31.83 -8.54
CA SER A 8 -65.49 30.51 -8.98
C SER A 8 -64.01 30.56 -9.31
N ALA A 9 -63.55 31.63 -9.94
CA ALA A 9 -62.10 31.81 -10.24
C ALA A 9 -61.30 31.99 -8.95
N PHE A 10 -61.84 32.72 -7.97
CA PHE A 10 -61.17 32.88 -6.66
C PHE A 10 -61.09 31.57 -5.89
N ILE A 11 -62.18 30.80 -5.84
CA ILE A 11 -62.18 29.49 -5.19
C ILE A 11 -61.17 28.55 -5.87
N LEU A 12 -61.15 28.52 -7.20
CA LEU A 12 -60.19 27.71 -7.98
C LEU A 12 -58.74 28.12 -7.70
N GLY A 13 -58.46 29.43 -7.63
CA GLY A 13 -57.15 29.95 -7.26
C GLY A 13 -56.67 29.54 -5.86
N VAL A 14 -57.59 29.56 -4.89
CA VAL A 14 -57.32 29.11 -3.52
C VAL A 14 -56.98 27.62 -3.47
N PHE A 15 -57.74 26.78 -4.20
CA PHE A 15 -57.45 25.34 -4.27
C PHE A 15 -56.15 25.02 -4.95
N ILE A 16 -55.78 25.73 -6.03
CA ILE A 16 -54.51 25.56 -6.71
C ILE A 16 -53.37 25.99 -5.78
N PHE A 17 -53.50 27.12 -5.10
CA PHE A 17 -52.51 27.60 -4.15
C PHE A 17 -52.27 26.60 -3.01
N LEU A 18 -53.33 26.11 -2.39
CA LEU A 18 -53.25 25.09 -1.35
C LEU A 18 -52.62 23.81 -1.86
N GLY A 19 -53.01 23.35 -3.06
CA GLY A 19 -52.43 22.15 -3.67
C GLY A 19 -50.92 22.27 -3.92
N LEU A 20 -50.48 23.40 -4.46
CA LEU A 20 -49.04 23.67 -4.68
C LEU A 20 -48.26 23.78 -3.36
N THR A 21 -48.85 24.41 -2.35
CA THR A 21 -48.20 24.56 -1.04
C THR A 21 -48.02 23.21 -0.36
N VAL A 22 -49.04 22.35 -0.37
CA VAL A 22 -48.96 21.00 0.21
C VAL A 22 -47.96 20.14 -0.56
N THR A 23 -47.99 20.20 -1.89
CA THR A 23 -47.06 19.46 -2.72
C THR A 23 -45.61 19.90 -2.49
N GLY A 24 -45.37 21.23 -2.42
CA GLY A 24 -44.03 21.77 -2.11
C GLY A 24 -43.53 21.36 -0.73
N TYR A 25 -44.40 21.35 0.26
CA TYR A 25 -44.04 20.89 1.60
C TYR A 25 -43.68 19.38 1.63
N LEU A 26 -44.49 18.55 0.97
CA LEU A 26 -44.24 17.10 0.92
C LEU A 26 -42.96 16.78 0.16
N LEU A 27 -42.70 17.44 -0.96
CA LEU A 27 -41.46 17.27 -1.73
C LEU A 27 -40.21 17.71 -0.93
N GLY A 28 -40.33 18.85 -0.23
CA GLY A 28 -39.26 19.33 0.63
C GLY A 28 -38.92 18.34 1.76
N ARG A 29 -39.95 17.76 2.37
CA ARG A 29 -39.78 16.77 3.42
C ARG A 29 -39.21 15.46 2.90
N ALA A 30 -39.66 14.97 1.76
CA ALA A 30 -39.12 13.78 1.10
C ALA A 30 -37.65 13.96 0.71
N ALA A 31 -37.25 15.14 0.24
CA ALA A 31 -35.88 15.45 -0.10
C ALA A 31 -34.93 15.45 1.12
N ILE A 32 -35.41 15.90 2.27
CA ILE A 32 -34.64 15.86 3.53
C ILE A 32 -34.49 14.43 4.02
N GLU A 33 -35.58 13.67 4.00
CA GLU A 33 -35.60 12.27 4.45
C GLU A 33 -34.68 11.39 3.57
N PHE A 34 -34.66 11.63 2.24
CA PHE A 34 -33.78 10.94 1.33
C PHE A 34 -32.29 11.17 1.66
N ARG A 35 -31.91 12.38 2.07
CA ARG A 35 -30.55 12.70 2.50
C ARG A 35 -30.16 12.05 3.83
N GLU A 36 -31.10 11.81 4.73
CA GLU A 36 -30.83 11.13 5.99
C GLU A 36 -30.51 9.63 5.78
N TYR A 37 -31.17 8.99 4.82
CA TYR A 37 -30.89 7.58 4.48
C TYR A 37 -29.54 7.35 3.78
N GLU A 38 -28.95 8.38 3.18
CA GLU A 38 -27.62 8.27 2.53
C GLU A 38 -26.45 8.44 3.51
N ARG A 39 -26.70 8.74 4.77
CA ARG A 39 -25.62 8.85 5.78
C ARG A 39 -25.12 7.48 6.19
N THR A 40 -24.16 6.95 5.41
CA THR A 40 -23.41 5.75 5.78
C THR A 40 -22.13 6.14 6.50
N VAL A 41 -21.93 5.59 7.70
CA VAL A 41 -20.65 5.69 8.43
C VAL A 41 -19.89 4.40 8.21
N THR A 42 -18.76 4.49 7.50
CA THR A 42 -17.85 3.36 7.36
C THR A 42 -16.92 3.32 8.57
N VAL A 43 -17.10 2.35 9.44
CA VAL A 43 -16.20 2.08 10.57
C VAL A 43 -15.24 0.98 10.16
N LYS A 44 -13.94 1.25 10.22
CA LYS A 44 -12.89 0.24 10.11
C LYS A 44 -12.53 -0.18 11.52
N GLY A 45 -12.83 -1.42 11.86
CA GLY A 45 -12.35 -2.03 13.11
C GLY A 45 -10.94 -2.59 12.88
N LEU A 46 -9.99 -2.25 13.74
CA LEU A 46 -8.70 -2.92 13.84
C LEU A 46 -8.82 -3.93 14.98
N SER A 47 -8.53 -5.19 14.67
CA SER A 47 -8.39 -6.24 15.69
C SER A 47 -6.93 -6.65 15.71
N GLU A 48 -6.24 -6.35 16.79
CA GLU A 48 -4.85 -6.75 17.02
C GLU A 48 -4.83 -7.80 18.12
N ARG A 49 -4.04 -8.83 17.92
CA ARG A 49 -3.77 -9.85 18.91
C ARG A 49 -2.27 -10.07 18.97
N GLU A 50 -1.70 -9.85 20.12
CA GLU A 50 -0.29 -10.12 20.36
C GLU A 50 -0.08 -11.63 20.58
N TYR A 51 0.88 -12.16 19.81
CA TYR A 51 1.40 -13.51 20.01
C TYR A 51 2.88 -13.40 20.33
N PRO A 52 3.40 -14.20 21.28
CA PRO A 52 4.84 -14.30 21.45
C PRO A 52 5.47 -14.81 20.16
N ALA A 53 6.50 -14.13 19.67
CA ALA A 53 7.26 -14.57 18.52
C ALA A 53 8.14 -15.75 18.93
N ASP A 54 7.98 -16.88 18.27
CA ASP A 54 8.73 -18.12 18.46
C ASP A 54 9.81 -18.32 17.39
N ILE A 55 9.77 -17.52 16.33
CA ILE A 55 10.72 -17.57 15.22
C ILE A 55 11.24 -16.16 14.91
N VAL A 56 12.54 -16.03 14.85
CA VAL A 56 13.22 -14.81 14.39
C VAL A 56 13.87 -15.10 13.04
N ILE A 57 13.59 -14.25 12.05
CA ILE A 57 14.23 -14.27 10.73
C ILE A 57 15.12 -13.03 10.61
N TRP A 58 16.41 -13.23 10.47
CA TRP A 58 17.37 -12.14 10.37
C TRP A 58 18.11 -12.17 9.02
N PRO A 59 17.68 -11.36 8.04
CA PRO A 59 18.39 -11.23 6.76
C PRO A 59 19.57 -10.28 6.89
N ILE A 60 20.78 -10.79 6.62
CA ILE A 60 22.03 -10.03 6.56
C ILE A 60 22.33 -9.79 5.08
N GLN A 61 22.26 -8.53 4.64
CA GLN A 61 22.53 -8.15 3.26
C GLN A 61 23.87 -7.43 3.14
N PHE A 62 24.63 -7.79 2.10
CA PHE A 62 25.85 -7.08 1.77
C PHE A 62 25.97 -6.90 0.25
N ILE A 63 26.75 -5.89 -0.16
CA ILE A 63 26.99 -5.55 -1.55
C ILE A 63 28.49 -5.60 -1.82
N VAL A 64 28.83 -6.26 -2.92
CA VAL A 64 30.18 -6.25 -3.48
C VAL A 64 30.13 -5.59 -4.85
N ALA A 65 31.10 -4.73 -5.16
CA ALA A 65 31.20 -4.09 -6.47
C ALA A 65 32.56 -4.33 -7.08
N GLY A 66 32.61 -4.41 -8.41
CA GLY A 66 33.86 -4.66 -9.14
C GLY A 66 33.71 -4.48 -10.65
N ASN A 67 34.84 -4.54 -11.35
CA ASN A 67 34.87 -4.38 -12.80
C ASN A 67 35.05 -5.72 -13.54
N ASP A 68 35.41 -6.77 -12.81
CA ASP A 68 35.56 -8.14 -13.32
C ASP A 68 34.53 -9.06 -12.66
N LEU A 69 33.77 -9.78 -13.46
CA LEU A 69 32.71 -10.64 -13.00
C LEU A 69 33.22 -11.87 -12.22
N GLY A 70 34.37 -12.45 -12.64
CA GLY A 70 34.96 -13.59 -11.97
C GLY A 70 35.47 -13.23 -10.57
N GLN A 71 36.16 -12.08 -10.45
CA GLN A 71 36.61 -11.56 -9.15
C GLN A 71 35.44 -11.17 -8.26
N LEU A 72 34.37 -10.63 -8.84
CA LEU A 72 33.16 -10.30 -8.11
C LEU A 72 32.53 -11.54 -7.44
N TYR A 73 32.40 -12.64 -8.20
CA TYR A 73 31.90 -13.90 -7.64
C TYR A 73 32.76 -14.44 -6.52
N SER A 74 34.11 -14.48 -6.72
CA SER A 74 35.01 -14.92 -5.68
C SER A 74 34.92 -14.06 -4.41
N SER A 75 34.76 -12.76 -4.57
CA SER A 75 34.62 -11.84 -3.43
C SER A 75 33.29 -12.03 -2.69
N VAL A 76 32.19 -12.29 -3.41
CA VAL A 76 30.89 -12.61 -2.82
C VAL A 76 30.98 -13.92 -2.03
N GLU A 77 31.59 -14.94 -2.61
CA GLU A 77 31.78 -16.25 -1.96
C GLU A 77 32.65 -16.15 -0.70
N ALA A 78 33.78 -15.45 -0.79
CA ALA A 78 34.63 -15.21 0.38
C ALA A 78 33.92 -14.45 1.51
N SER A 79 33.14 -13.41 1.16
CA SER A 79 32.34 -12.65 2.13
C SER A 79 31.25 -13.51 2.75
N THR A 80 30.57 -14.32 1.97
CA THR A 80 29.54 -15.25 2.45
C THR A 80 30.14 -16.28 3.41
N MET A 81 31.28 -16.85 3.09
CA MET A 81 32.01 -17.77 3.98
C MET A 81 32.41 -17.10 5.29
N ALA A 82 32.92 -15.88 5.22
CA ALA A 82 33.33 -15.14 6.41
C ALA A 82 32.13 -14.87 7.35
N ILE A 83 30.99 -14.49 6.78
CA ILE A 83 29.74 -14.26 7.55
C ILE A 83 29.27 -15.60 8.16
N ARG A 84 29.24 -16.68 7.41
CA ARG A 84 28.85 -18.00 7.93
C ARG A 84 29.73 -18.42 9.10
N THR A 85 31.03 -18.36 8.92
CA THR A 85 32.02 -18.73 9.96
C THR A 85 31.85 -17.89 11.21
N PHE A 86 31.57 -16.58 11.06
CA PHE A 86 31.29 -15.71 12.20
C PHE A 86 30.03 -16.12 12.95
N LEU A 87 28.93 -16.41 12.21
CA LEU A 87 27.66 -16.82 12.81
C LEU A 87 27.78 -18.18 13.52
N GLU A 88 28.45 -19.16 12.91
CA GLU A 88 28.71 -20.46 13.51
C GLU A 88 29.55 -20.35 14.78
N ASN A 89 30.60 -19.51 14.78
CA ASN A 89 31.43 -19.23 15.97
C ASN A 89 30.64 -18.48 17.06
N SER A 90 29.56 -17.78 16.68
CA SER A 90 28.65 -17.11 17.60
C SER A 90 27.56 -18.04 18.17
N GLY A 91 27.61 -19.33 17.83
CA GLY A 91 26.71 -20.35 18.40
C GLY A 91 25.43 -20.59 17.58
N ILE A 92 25.35 -20.06 16.34
CA ILE A 92 24.21 -20.32 15.44
C ILE A 92 24.47 -21.63 14.71
N SER A 93 23.47 -22.52 14.66
CA SER A 93 23.57 -23.77 13.95
C SER A 93 23.72 -23.55 12.43
N PRO A 94 24.59 -24.30 11.73
CA PRO A 94 24.69 -24.25 10.27
C PRO A 94 23.36 -24.49 9.54
N ASP A 95 22.47 -25.28 10.13
CA ASP A 95 21.14 -25.61 9.59
C ASP A 95 20.18 -24.40 9.62
N ASP A 96 20.45 -23.46 10.52
CA ASP A 96 19.68 -22.23 10.68
C ASP A 96 20.19 -21.09 9.77
N ILE A 97 21.26 -21.33 8.99
CA ILE A 97 21.87 -20.34 8.11
C ILE A 97 21.59 -20.70 6.64
N SER A 98 20.84 -19.84 5.96
CA SER A 98 20.53 -19.98 4.53
C SER A 98 21.15 -18.85 3.73
N SER A 99 21.66 -19.16 2.53
CA SER A 99 22.21 -18.17 1.59
C SER A 99 21.40 -18.16 0.31
N ALA A 100 20.90 -17.01 -0.10
CA ALA A 100 20.26 -16.82 -1.39
C ALA A 100 21.31 -16.79 -2.53
N SER A 101 20.89 -16.92 -3.77
CA SER A 101 21.78 -16.64 -4.91
C SER A 101 22.06 -15.15 -5.03
N PRO A 102 23.30 -14.71 -5.41
CA PRO A 102 23.62 -13.32 -5.56
C PRO A 102 22.84 -12.68 -6.72
N ALA A 103 22.25 -11.52 -6.50
CA ALA A 103 21.65 -10.70 -7.54
C ALA A 103 22.72 -9.77 -8.15
N ILE A 104 23.11 -10.03 -9.40
CA ILE A 104 24.14 -9.25 -10.08
C ILE A 104 23.51 -8.23 -11.01
N THR A 105 23.95 -6.99 -10.90
CA THR A 105 23.54 -5.87 -11.74
C THR A 105 24.74 -5.37 -12.56
N ASP A 106 24.62 -5.34 -13.89
CA ASP A 106 25.55 -4.63 -14.78
C ASP A 106 25.06 -3.18 -14.93
N LYS A 107 25.78 -2.25 -14.31
CA LYS A 107 25.46 -0.82 -14.34
C LYS A 107 25.68 -0.21 -15.73
N SER A 108 26.49 -0.82 -16.58
CA SER A 108 26.69 -0.33 -17.95
C SER A 108 25.47 -0.54 -18.85
N ALA A 109 24.62 -1.52 -18.52
CA ALA A 109 23.38 -1.81 -19.24
C ALA A 109 22.23 -0.86 -18.84
N GLN A 110 22.34 -0.16 -17.72
CA GLN A 110 21.32 0.76 -17.21
C GLN A 110 21.53 2.21 -17.68
N GLN A 111 22.43 2.46 -18.63
CA GLN A 111 22.80 3.80 -19.07
C GLN A 111 21.72 4.47 -19.96
N TYR A 112 20.52 4.67 -19.40
CA TYR A 112 19.53 5.63 -19.89
C TYR A 112 19.54 6.86 -18.95
N GLY A 113 20.29 7.89 -19.34
CA GLY A 113 20.36 9.13 -18.59
C GLY A 113 21.82 9.63 -18.43
N ASN A 114 21.97 10.93 -18.40
CA ASN A 114 23.21 11.71 -18.35
C ASN A 114 23.98 11.51 -17.01
N SER A 115 24.18 10.29 -16.59
CA SER A 115 24.84 9.96 -15.32
C SER A 115 26.31 9.70 -15.54
N ALA A 116 27.15 10.26 -14.68
CA ALA A 116 28.59 10.02 -14.63
C ALA A 116 28.89 8.52 -14.71
N ARG A 117 29.95 8.16 -15.43
CA ARG A 117 30.41 6.78 -15.59
C ARG A 117 30.50 6.12 -14.22
N PRO A 118 29.80 5.01 -13.95
CA PRO A 118 29.84 4.38 -12.65
C PRO A 118 31.27 3.92 -12.33
N GLU A 119 31.71 4.08 -11.09
CA GLU A 119 33.04 3.70 -10.63
C GLU A 119 33.31 2.19 -10.82
N PHE A 120 32.24 1.39 -10.63
CA PHE A 120 32.27 -0.07 -10.84
C PHE A 120 31.19 -0.48 -11.83
N ARG A 121 31.55 -1.38 -12.76
CA ARG A 121 30.63 -1.90 -13.76
C ARG A 121 29.60 -2.85 -13.17
N TYR A 122 30.04 -3.76 -12.30
CA TYR A 122 29.16 -4.77 -11.70
C TYR A 122 28.94 -4.49 -10.22
N SER A 123 27.74 -4.80 -9.75
CA SER A 123 27.44 -4.90 -8.32
C SER A 123 26.64 -6.16 -8.05
N ALA A 124 27.01 -6.88 -7.00
CA ALA A 124 26.34 -8.06 -6.52
C ALA A 124 25.72 -7.77 -5.16
N LEU A 125 24.43 -8.02 -5.00
CA LEU A 125 23.72 -8.02 -3.73
C LEU A 125 23.55 -9.47 -3.29
N GLN A 126 24.02 -9.79 -2.09
CA GLN A 126 23.90 -11.11 -1.48
C GLN A 126 23.14 -11.00 -0.16
N THR A 127 22.33 -12.01 0.14
CA THR A 127 21.61 -12.11 1.41
C THR A 127 21.94 -13.45 2.07
N VAL A 128 22.35 -13.38 3.33
CA VAL A 128 22.49 -14.53 4.22
C VAL A 128 21.38 -14.39 5.27
N THR A 129 20.53 -15.38 5.40
CA THR A 129 19.38 -15.34 6.34
C THR A 129 19.62 -16.33 7.47
N VAL A 130 19.48 -15.84 8.70
CA VAL A 130 19.51 -16.65 9.91
C VAL A 130 18.07 -16.87 10.39
N TYR A 131 17.75 -18.12 10.72
CA TYR A 131 16.50 -18.52 11.34
C TYR A 131 16.81 -18.97 12.77
N SER A 132 16.15 -18.36 13.75
CA SER A 132 16.30 -18.77 15.15
C SER A 132 14.93 -19.08 15.73
N LYS A 133 14.86 -20.18 16.50
CA LYS A 133 13.67 -20.59 17.27
C LYS A 133 13.89 -20.35 18.74
#